data_441bc84ce8e2b95c5001e3936f30ffd2
#
_entry.id   441bc84ce8e2b95c5001e3936f30ffd2
#
_cell.length_a   1.000
_cell.length_b   1.000
_cell.length_c   1.000
_cell.angle_alpha   90.00
_cell.angle_beta   90.00
_cell.angle_gamma   90.00
#
_symmetry.space_group_name_H-M   'P 1'
#
loop_
_entity.id
_entity.type
_entity.pdbx_description
1 polymer ?
#
loop_
_entity_poly.entity_id
_entity_poly.type
_entity_poly.pdbx_seq_one_letter_code
_entity_poly.pdbx_strand_id
1 'polypeptide(L)'
;MQVLKKYLVLFLLTVVAGCRSAEVATQSGFDSVATDYGEVSLGGRSDFRVGVLLPLSGEAAKQGQGLKNATMMALDDVRNPNLILQYYDTKSTPEGARVAIENALNQQSDLILGPLTSSEVRAVSNSAIDRGVPVIAFSTNTDVLQSNIYTLGLLI
;
A
#
# COMPACT_ATOMS: atom_id res chain seq x y z
N MET A 1 -53.26 -49.25 -0.83
CA MET A 1 -52.90 -48.69 -2.16
C MET A 1 -52.77 -47.16 -2.18
N GLN A 2 -53.37 -46.43 -1.26
CA GLN A 2 -53.33 -44.97 -1.18
C GLN A 2 -51.98 -44.44 -0.58
N VAL A 3 -51.37 -45.18 0.38
CA VAL A 3 -50.17 -44.75 1.07
C VAL A 3 -48.92 -44.84 0.17
N LEU A 4 -48.87 -45.84 -0.70
CA LEU A 4 -47.74 -46.01 -1.64
C LEU A 4 -47.68 -44.91 -2.72
N LYS A 5 -48.84 -44.39 -3.14
CA LYS A 5 -48.91 -43.28 -4.06
C LYS A 5 -48.38 -41.95 -3.46
N LYS A 6 -48.62 -41.75 -2.15
CA LYS A 6 -48.15 -40.54 -1.44
C LYS A 6 -46.64 -40.46 -1.33
N TYR A 7 -45.97 -41.58 -1.09
CA TYR A 7 -44.52 -41.63 -1.02
C TYR A 7 -43.84 -41.60 -2.38
N LEU A 8 -44.51 -42.11 -3.45
CA LEU A 8 -44.01 -42.05 -4.81
C LEU A 8 -43.99 -40.58 -5.32
N VAL A 9 -45.01 -39.80 -4.97
CA VAL A 9 -45.11 -38.37 -5.35
C VAL A 9 -44.12 -37.54 -4.57
N LEU A 10 -43.86 -37.86 -3.27
CA LEU A 10 -42.90 -37.19 -2.44
C LEU A 10 -41.45 -37.45 -2.90
N PHE A 11 -41.18 -38.67 -3.40
CA PHE A 11 -39.88 -39.06 -3.94
C PHE A 11 -39.61 -38.42 -5.32
N LEU A 12 -40.66 -38.20 -6.13
CA LEU A 12 -40.53 -37.55 -7.44
C LEU A 12 -40.26 -36.05 -7.30
N LEU A 13 -40.73 -35.40 -6.21
CA LEU A 13 -40.51 -33.97 -5.98
C LEU A 13 -39.06 -33.65 -5.49
N THR A 14 -38.36 -34.61 -4.93
CA THR A 14 -36.99 -34.40 -4.45
C THR A 14 -35.91 -34.55 -5.53
N VAL A 15 -36.23 -35.18 -6.67
CA VAL A 15 -35.28 -35.44 -7.76
C VAL A 15 -35.15 -34.23 -8.72
N VAL A 16 -36.12 -33.29 -8.74
CA VAL A 16 -36.11 -32.15 -9.65
C VAL A 16 -35.33 -30.96 -9.15
N ALA A 17 -34.85 -30.96 -7.89
CA ALA A 17 -34.11 -29.84 -7.30
C ALA A 17 -32.58 -29.91 -7.50
N GLY A 18 -32.06 -30.78 -8.35
CA GLY A 18 -30.63 -31.08 -8.51
C GLY A 18 -29.96 -30.62 -9.80
N CYS A 19 -30.63 -29.92 -10.70
CA CYS A 19 -29.99 -29.32 -11.87
C CYS A 19 -29.53 -27.88 -11.56
N ARG A 20 -28.42 -27.70 -10.87
CA ARG A 20 -27.64 -26.48 -10.97
C ARG A 20 -26.87 -26.54 -12.27
N SER A 21 -27.24 -25.67 -13.18
CA SER A 21 -26.49 -25.38 -14.39
C SER A 21 -25.03 -25.00 -13.98
N ALA A 22 -24.08 -25.82 -14.37
CA ALA A 22 -22.68 -25.42 -14.36
C ALA A 22 -22.51 -24.36 -15.45
N GLU A 23 -22.45 -23.09 -15.06
CA GLU A 23 -21.95 -22.03 -15.94
C GLU A 23 -20.49 -22.37 -16.25
N VAL A 24 -20.25 -22.74 -17.49
CA VAL A 24 -18.92 -22.82 -18.06
C VAL A 24 -18.40 -21.37 -18.15
N ALA A 25 -17.66 -20.94 -17.14
CA ALA A 25 -16.88 -19.71 -17.22
C ALA A 25 -15.82 -19.90 -18.32
N THR A 26 -16.01 -19.22 -19.43
CA THR A 26 -14.99 -19.05 -20.46
C THR A 26 -13.86 -18.25 -19.85
N GLN A 27 -12.83 -18.95 -19.35
CA GLN A 27 -11.58 -18.34 -18.91
C GLN A 27 -10.84 -17.85 -20.15
N SER A 28 -11.01 -16.57 -20.50
CA SER A 28 -10.00 -15.86 -21.27
C SER A 28 -8.83 -15.61 -20.30
N GLY A 29 -7.76 -16.38 -20.51
CA GLY A 29 -6.60 -16.36 -19.65
C GLY A 29 -5.90 -15.00 -19.66
N PHE A 30 -6.02 -14.33 -18.58
CA PHE A 30 -5.02 -13.51 -17.96
C PHE A 30 -5.13 -13.85 -16.48
N ASP A 31 -4.36 -14.85 -16.07
CA ASP A 31 -4.16 -15.13 -14.66
C ASP A 31 -3.51 -13.90 -14.04
N SER A 32 -4.37 -13.00 -13.51
CA SER A 32 -3.93 -12.09 -12.49
C SER A 32 -3.50 -12.98 -11.33
N VAL A 33 -2.19 -13.13 -11.17
CA VAL A 33 -1.60 -13.62 -9.92
C VAL A 33 -2.04 -12.61 -8.87
N ALA A 34 -3.23 -12.82 -8.30
CA ALA A 34 -3.60 -12.23 -7.04
C ALA A 34 -2.67 -12.88 -6.02
N THR A 35 -1.48 -12.32 -5.87
CA THR A 35 -0.66 -12.57 -4.69
C THR A 35 -1.52 -12.12 -3.52
N ASP A 36 -1.90 -13.10 -2.71
CA ASP A 36 -2.52 -12.92 -1.40
C ASP A 36 -1.51 -12.16 -0.52
N TYR A 37 -1.46 -10.86 -0.71
CA TYR A 37 -0.86 -9.95 0.26
C TYR A 37 -1.86 -9.91 1.40
N GLY A 38 -1.54 -10.62 2.49
CA GLY A 38 -2.38 -10.70 3.68
C GLY A 38 -2.97 -9.33 3.99
N GLU A 39 -4.27 -9.29 4.27
CA GLU A 39 -4.98 -8.06 4.61
C GLU A 39 -4.19 -7.31 5.68
N VAL A 40 -3.57 -6.20 5.29
CA VAL A 40 -2.96 -5.26 6.23
C VAL A 40 -4.13 -4.64 6.99
N SER A 41 -4.34 -5.10 8.22
CA SER A 41 -5.39 -4.57 9.09
C SER A 41 -5.09 -3.10 9.39
N LEU A 42 -5.77 -2.21 8.70
CA LEU A 42 -5.62 -0.74 8.82
C LEU A 42 -6.35 -0.17 10.04
N GLY A 43 -6.44 -0.93 11.15
CA GLY A 43 -7.02 -0.42 12.39
C GLY A 43 -8.44 0.15 12.26
N GLY A 44 -9.27 -0.40 11.36
CA GLY A 44 -10.66 0.03 11.12
C GLY A 44 -10.82 1.20 10.15
N ARG A 45 -9.73 1.73 9.54
CA ARG A 45 -9.79 2.70 8.44
C ARG A 45 -9.83 1.98 7.10
N SER A 46 -10.51 2.58 6.13
CA SER A 46 -10.56 2.11 4.75
C SER A 46 -9.48 2.74 3.87
N ASP A 47 -8.82 3.82 4.34
CA ASP A 47 -7.80 4.59 3.64
C ASP A 47 -6.39 4.20 4.09
N PHE A 48 -5.48 4.06 3.12
CA PHE A 48 -4.05 3.83 3.32
C PHE A 48 -3.30 5.14 3.08
N ARG A 49 -2.61 5.64 4.10
CA ARG A 49 -1.94 6.95 4.08
C ARG A 49 -0.45 6.79 3.91
N VAL A 50 0.07 7.37 2.86
CA VAL A 50 1.51 7.42 2.59
C VAL A 50 2.02 8.83 2.86
N GLY A 51 2.89 8.96 3.87
CA GLY A 51 3.62 10.20 4.12
C GLY A 51 4.81 10.30 3.15
N VAL A 52 4.76 11.27 2.25
CA VAL A 52 5.80 11.47 1.23
C VAL A 52 6.75 12.58 1.69
N LEU A 53 7.95 12.21 2.14
CA LEU A 53 8.98 13.12 2.64
C LEU A 53 9.94 13.48 1.53
N LEU A 54 9.86 14.71 1.04
CA LEU A 54 10.67 15.19 -0.09
C LEU A 54 11.26 16.57 0.22
N PRO A 55 12.45 16.87 -0.32
CA PRO A 55 13.02 18.20 -0.25
C PRO A 55 12.31 19.14 -1.24
N LEU A 56 11.15 19.67 -0.85
CA LEU A 56 10.36 20.57 -1.71
C LEU A 56 10.88 22.00 -1.69
N SER A 57 11.77 22.30 -0.75
CA SER A 57 12.56 23.54 -0.67
C SER A 57 14.04 23.24 -0.34
N GLY A 58 14.90 24.24 -0.42
CA GLY A 58 16.34 24.10 -0.19
C GLY A 58 17.11 23.63 -1.43
N GLU A 59 18.31 23.08 -1.20
CA GLU A 59 19.30 22.77 -2.25
C GLU A 59 18.80 21.69 -3.23
N ALA A 60 18.11 20.68 -2.74
CA ALA A 60 17.57 19.56 -3.54
C ALA A 60 16.12 19.78 -4.01
N ALA A 61 15.59 21.01 -3.97
CA ALA A 61 14.20 21.29 -4.28
C ALA A 61 13.78 20.86 -5.70
N LYS A 62 14.68 20.97 -6.69
CA LYS A 62 14.40 20.55 -8.06
C LYS A 62 14.18 19.04 -8.15
N GLN A 63 15.00 18.25 -7.47
CA GLN A 63 14.87 16.78 -7.40
C GLN A 63 13.61 16.39 -6.65
N GLY A 64 13.35 17.04 -5.51
CA GLY A 64 12.14 16.84 -4.72
C GLY A 64 10.86 17.10 -5.51
N GLN A 65 10.83 18.19 -6.29
CA GLN A 65 9.68 18.49 -7.13
C GLN A 65 9.49 17.46 -8.25
N GLY A 66 10.58 16.97 -8.84
CA GLY A 66 10.54 15.89 -9.83
C GLY A 66 9.94 14.61 -9.25
N LEU A 67 10.39 14.20 -8.07
CA LEU A 67 9.85 13.04 -7.35
C LEU A 67 8.38 13.23 -6.97
N LYS A 68 7.99 14.43 -6.52
CA LYS A 68 6.59 14.74 -6.25
C LYS A 68 5.73 14.55 -7.49
N ASN A 69 6.14 15.08 -8.63
CA ASN A 69 5.40 14.90 -9.88
C ASN A 69 5.29 13.42 -10.27
N ALA A 70 6.36 12.64 -10.12
CA ALA A 70 6.36 11.20 -10.38
C ALA A 70 5.38 10.44 -9.49
N THR A 71 5.34 10.76 -8.18
CA THR A 71 4.40 10.12 -7.26
C THR A 71 2.95 10.51 -7.54
N MET A 72 2.69 11.73 -7.98
CA MET A 72 1.34 12.16 -8.40
C MET A 72 0.89 11.40 -9.66
N MET A 73 1.77 11.22 -10.65
CA MET A 73 1.48 10.43 -11.84
C MET A 73 1.19 8.96 -11.49
N ALA A 74 2.02 8.38 -10.62
CA ALA A 74 1.80 7.00 -10.14
C ALA A 74 0.46 6.84 -9.40
N LEU A 75 0.06 7.83 -8.59
CA LEU A 75 -1.23 7.81 -7.91
C LEU A 75 -2.40 7.84 -8.90
N ASP A 76 -2.29 8.64 -9.96
CA ASP A 76 -3.30 8.71 -11.02
C ASP A 76 -3.43 7.38 -11.78
N ASP A 77 -2.30 6.73 -12.06
CA ASP A 77 -2.27 5.41 -12.72
C ASP A 77 -2.88 4.29 -11.85
N VAL A 78 -2.63 4.30 -10.54
CA VAL A 78 -3.15 3.29 -9.60
C VAL A 78 -4.67 3.37 -9.45
N ARG A 79 -5.26 4.56 -9.56
CA ARG A 79 -6.72 4.81 -9.48
C ARG A 79 -7.40 4.20 -8.25
N ASN A 80 -6.67 4.10 -7.14
CA ASN A 80 -7.23 3.61 -5.88
C ASN A 80 -7.70 4.78 -5.01
N PRO A 81 -9.02 4.97 -4.79
CA PRO A 81 -9.53 6.10 -4.01
C PRO A 81 -9.15 6.03 -2.53
N ASN A 82 -8.75 4.86 -2.04
CA ASN A 82 -8.34 4.66 -0.66
C ASN A 82 -6.85 4.93 -0.42
N LEU A 83 -6.06 5.18 -1.47
CA LEU A 83 -4.64 5.53 -1.36
C LEU A 83 -4.49 7.04 -1.28
N ILE A 84 -3.97 7.54 -0.15
CA ILE A 84 -3.81 8.97 0.13
C ILE A 84 -2.32 9.30 0.25
N LEU A 85 -1.81 10.19 -0.61
CA LEU A 85 -0.46 10.73 -0.50
C LEU A 85 -0.49 12.08 0.23
N GLN A 86 0.30 12.21 1.30
CA GLN A 86 0.48 13.45 2.05
C GLN A 86 1.93 13.90 1.97
N TYR A 87 2.18 15.11 1.46
CA TYR A 87 3.53 15.63 1.19
C TYR A 87 4.05 16.47 2.35
N TYR A 88 5.30 16.18 2.75
CA TYR A 88 6.02 16.88 3.82
C TYR A 88 7.38 17.34 3.30
N ASP A 89 7.65 18.64 3.47
CA ASP A 89 8.92 19.24 3.04
C ASP A 89 10.03 18.98 4.03
N THR A 90 11.09 18.29 3.60
CA THR A 90 12.30 18.05 4.40
C THR A 90 13.27 19.22 4.37
N LYS A 91 13.02 20.22 3.53
CA LYS A 91 13.87 21.43 3.36
C LYS A 91 15.31 21.11 2.98
N SER A 92 15.59 19.91 2.45
CA SER A 92 16.93 19.42 2.13
C SER A 92 17.85 19.32 3.36
N THR A 93 17.29 19.16 4.57
CA THR A 93 18.05 19.11 5.82
C THR A 93 17.61 17.96 6.74
N PRO A 94 18.53 17.39 7.55
CA PRO A 94 18.16 16.41 8.56
C PRO A 94 17.14 16.92 9.58
N GLU A 95 17.22 18.18 9.98
CA GLU A 95 16.29 18.82 10.92
C GLU A 95 14.90 18.97 10.32
N GLY A 96 14.82 19.40 9.05
CA GLY A 96 13.57 19.45 8.31
C GLY A 96 12.95 18.08 8.15
N ALA A 97 13.75 17.05 7.88
CA ALA A 97 13.30 15.67 7.78
C ALA A 97 12.73 15.16 9.13
N ARG A 98 13.33 15.51 10.28
CA ARG A 98 12.75 15.18 11.60
C ARG A 98 11.39 15.81 11.83
N VAL A 99 11.23 17.06 11.48
CA VAL A 99 9.92 17.74 11.58
C VAL A 99 8.91 17.09 10.63
N ALA A 100 9.34 16.76 9.41
CA ALA A 100 8.49 16.13 8.41
C ALA A 100 8.00 14.74 8.85
N ILE A 101 8.87 13.89 9.39
CA ILE A 101 8.47 12.56 9.87
C ILE A 101 7.52 12.64 11.06
N GLU A 102 7.75 13.51 12.04
CA GLU A 102 6.84 13.67 13.18
C GLU A 102 5.44 14.12 12.73
N ASN A 103 5.37 15.04 11.77
CA ASN A 103 4.09 15.45 11.20
C ASN A 103 3.39 14.30 10.47
N ALA A 104 4.11 13.51 9.68
CA ALA A 104 3.57 12.37 8.97
C ALA A 104 3.03 11.30 9.94
N LEU A 105 3.79 10.97 10.99
CA LEU A 105 3.38 10.00 12.02
C LEU A 105 2.18 10.49 12.83
N ASN A 106 2.12 11.77 13.16
CA ASN A 106 0.98 12.37 13.86
C ASN A 106 -0.29 12.39 13.00
N GLN A 107 -0.16 12.45 11.67
CA GLN A 107 -1.25 12.30 10.71
C GLN A 107 -1.58 10.83 10.39
N GLN A 108 -1.00 9.90 11.18
CA GLN A 108 -1.24 8.47 11.08
C GLN A 108 -0.90 7.92 9.68
N SER A 109 0.27 8.27 9.14
CA SER A 109 0.80 7.62 7.95
C SER A 109 1.09 6.15 8.22
N ASP A 110 0.65 5.28 7.32
CA ASP A 110 0.85 3.83 7.39
C ASP A 110 2.18 3.41 6.74
N LEU A 111 2.72 4.25 5.86
CA LEU A 111 3.98 4.09 5.15
C LEU A 111 4.63 5.47 4.95
N ILE A 112 5.94 5.50 5.01
CA ILE A 112 6.73 6.68 4.63
C ILE A 112 7.46 6.41 3.32
N LEU A 113 7.29 7.28 2.34
CA LEU A 113 8.00 7.28 1.06
C LEU A 113 8.98 8.46 1.04
N GLY A 114 10.25 8.18 0.87
CA GLY A 114 11.34 9.12 1.11
C GLY A 114 11.99 8.86 2.47
N PRO A 115 12.90 9.73 2.91
CA PRO A 115 13.41 10.92 2.21
C PRO A 115 14.43 10.61 1.11
N LEU A 116 15.05 11.67 0.55
CA LEU A 116 15.96 11.55 -0.59
C LEU A 116 17.40 11.25 -0.20
N THR A 117 17.93 11.91 0.80
CA THR A 117 19.36 11.83 1.16
C THR A 117 19.60 10.89 2.34
N SER A 118 20.80 10.26 2.38
CA SER A 118 21.19 9.35 3.49
C SER A 118 21.20 10.04 4.86
N SER A 119 21.55 11.33 4.91
CA SER A 119 21.53 12.11 6.15
C SER A 119 20.12 12.32 6.68
N GLU A 120 19.16 12.58 5.79
CA GLU A 120 17.75 12.69 6.13
C GLU A 120 17.19 11.32 6.56
N VAL A 121 17.55 10.22 5.87
CA VAL A 121 17.15 8.85 6.28
C VAL A 121 17.57 8.54 7.69
N ARG A 122 18.86 8.80 8.06
CA ARG A 122 19.31 8.62 9.43
C ARG A 122 18.56 9.48 10.44
N ALA A 123 18.15 10.67 10.03
CA ALA A 123 17.42 11.59 10.89
C ALA A 123 15.98 11.12 11.21
N VAL A 124 15.33 10.36 10.31
CA VAL A 124 13.95 9.89 10.48
C VAL A 124 13.86 8.47 11.03
N SER A 125 14.95 7.69 10.96
CA SER A 125 14.93 6.24 11.24
C SER A 125 14.38 5.90 12.61
N ASN A 126 14.85 6.55 13.67
CA ASN A 126 14.43 6.23 15.05
C ASN A 126 12.92 6.48 15.24
N SER A 127 12.41 7.63 14.80
CA SER A 127 10.98 7.95 14.93
C SER A 127 10.08 6.95 14.18
N ALA A 128 10.52 6.51 12.98
CA ALA A 128 9.79 5.53 12.19
C ALA A 128 9.82 4.13 12.85
N ILE A 129 10.98 3.70 13.35
CA ILE A 129 11.14 2.42 14.03
C ILE A 129 10.32 2.37 15.31
N ASP A 130 10.37 3.41 16.13
CA ASP A 130 9.65 3.50 17.41
C ASP A 130 8.12 3.43 17.23
N ARG A 131 7.62 3.94 16.10
CA ARG A 131 6.20 3.88 15.74
C ARG A 131 5.84 2.66 14.90
N GLY A 132 6.81 1.83 14.51
CA GLY A 132 6.59 0.64 13.67
C GLY A 132 6.16 0.95 12.23
N VAL A 133 6.39 2.17 11.74
CA VAL A 133 6.01 2.60 10.39
C VAL A 133 7.15 2.32 9.42
N PRO A 134 6.92 1.57 8.32
CA PRO A 134 7.95 1.28 7.34
C PRO A 134 8.33 2.54 6.54
N VAL A 135 9.61 2.64 6.18
CA VAL A 135 10.17 3.72 5.37
C VAL A 135 10.78 3.14 4.10
N ILE A 136 10.40 3.68 2.96
CA ILE A 136 11.00 3.38 1.65
C ILE A 136 11.72 4.64 1.17
N ALA A 137 13.03 4.70 1.41
CA ALA A 137 13.86 5.87 1.08
C ALA A 137 14.32 5.85 -0.39
N PHE A 138 14.52 7.02 -0.98
CA PHE A 138 15.11 7.18 -2.31
C PHE A 138 16.65 7.17 -2.30
N SER A 139 17.27 6.96 -1.14
CA SER A 139 18.72 6.89 -1.01
C SER A 139 19.29 5.64 -1.70
N THR A 140 20.43 5.79 -2.36
CA THR A 140 21.21 4.66 -2.92
C THR A 140 22.20 4.07 -1.92
N ASN A 141 22.37 4.70 -0.77
CA ASN A 141 23.31 4.24 0.26
C ASN A 141 22.67 3.14 1.12
N THR A 142 23.25 1.95 1.07
CA THR A 142 22.79 0.77 1.84
C THR A 142 23.16 0.82 3.32
N ASP A 143 24.09 1.70 3.75
CA ASP A 143 24.47 1.85 5.16
C ASP A 143 23.33 2.42 6.03
N VAL A 144 22.26 2.89 5.42
CA VAL A 144 21.07 3.38 6.12
C VAL A 144 20.02 2.30 6.36
N LEU A 145 20.22 1.09 5.84
CA LEU A 145 19.29 -0.02 6.03
C LEU A 145 19.23 -0.43 7.50
N GLN A 146 18.04 -0.47 8.04
CA GLN A 146 17.72 -0.88 9.40
C GLN A 146 16.40 -1.62 9.41
N SER A 147 15.97 -2.08 10.58
CA SER A 147 14.61 -2.61 10.74
C SER A 147 13.59 -1.59 10.24
N ASN A 148 12.66 -2.01 9.36
CA ASN A 148 11.63 -1.19 8.74
C ASN A 148 12.12 -0.05 7.82
N ILE A 149 13.43 0.03 7.51
CA ILE A 149 13.99 1.01 6.58
C ILE A 149 14.47 0.29 5.33
N TYR A 150 13.90 0.63 4.20
CA TYR A 150 14.19 0.08 2.88
C TYR A 150 14.68 1.16 1.94
N THR A 151 15.41 0.81 0.89
CA THR A 151 15.88 1.78 -0.11
C THR A 151 15.42 1.39 -1.51
N LEU A 152 15.02 2.37 -2.32
CA LEU A 152 14.70 2.28 -3.74
C LEU A 152 15.85 2.80 -4.60
N GLY A 153 17.10 2.58 -4.20
CA GLY A 153 18.25 2.99 -4.97
C GLY A 153 18.57 2.03 -6.11
N LEU A 154 18.83 2.54 -7.30
CA LEU A 154 19.49 1.76 -8.36
C LEU A 154 20.96 1.61 -7.98
N LEU A 155 21.38 0.39 -7.66
CA LEU A 155 22.79 0.06 -7.55
C LEU A 155 23.34 -0.11 -8.98
N ILE A 156 24.15 0.85 -9.43
CA ILE A 156 24.86 0.80 -10.71
C ILE A 156 26.24 0.24 -10.45
#